data_194a934f4d96a4578d0dfd4b8a29d282
#
_entry.id   194a934f4d96a4578d0dfd4b8a29d282
#
_cell.length_a   1.000
_cell.length_b   1.000
_cell.length_c   1.000
_cell.angle_alpha   90.00
_cell.angle_beta   90.00
_cell.angle_gamma   90.00
#
_symmetry.space_group_name_H-M   'P 1'
#
loop_
_entity.id
_entity.type
_entity.pdbx_description
1 polymer ?
#
loop_
_entity_poly.entity_id
_entity_poly.type
_entity_poly.pdbx_seq_one_letter_code
_entity_poly.pdbx_strand_id
1 'polypeptide(L)'
;DGVDVVLESLLGNGTAEAAIRLAKSGGCVAYMNNEPPDIPDINERDIKAEFIHHRPDGVMLKALVDLFAVSKLTIPHIKKMPLHLAAEAHRLSETGRTRGKIVLEIQDM
;
A
#
# COMPACT_ATOMS: atom_id res chain seq x y z
N ASP A 1 -16.56 4.17 -19.26
CA ASP A 1 -15.83 2.98 -18.83
C ASP A 1 -14.80 3.35 -17.77
N GLY A 2 -14.47 2.41 -16.90
CA GLY A 2 -13.57 2.58 -15.77
C GLY A 2 -13.89 1.58 -14.68
N VAL A 3 -13.17 1.62 -13.56
CA VAL A 3 -13.40 0.73 -12.42
C VAL A 3 -14.13 1.47 -11.28
N ASP A 4 -14.84 0.74 -10.44
CA ASP A 4 -15.58 1.32 -9.31
C ASP A 4 -14.66 1.89 -8.25
N VAL A 5 -13.54 1.19 -7.98
CA VAL A 5 -12.59 1.55 -6.93
C VAL A 5 -11.17 1.40 -7.44
N VAL A 6 -10.34 2.39 -7.17
CA VAL A 6 -8.89 2.35 -7.41
C VAL A 6 -8.18 2.49 -6.08
N LEU A 7 -7.20 1.62 -5.81
CA LEU A 7 -6.27 1.75 -4.70
C LEU A 7 -4.91 2.18 -5.26
N GLU A 8 -4.52 3.42 -4.98
CA GLU A 8 -3.23 3.97 -5.39
C GLU A 8 -2.22 3.84 -4.24
N SER A 9 -1.14 3.11 -4.46
CA SER A 9 -0.11 2.82 -3.46
C SER A 9 1.32 3.11 -3.95
N LEU A 10 1.45 3.77 -5.10
CA LEU A 10 2.74 4.07 -5.71
C LEU A 10 3.20 5.50 -5.39
N LEU A 11 4.50 5.67 -5.33
CA LEU A 11 5.16 6.97 -5.29
C LEU A 11 5.80 7.20 -6.66
N GLY A 12 5.09 7.81 -7.58
CA GLY A 12 5.61 8.07 -8.91
C GLY A 12 4.95 9.29 -9.56
N ASN A 13 5.69 9.92 -10.48
CA ASN A 13 5.14 11.05 -11.24
C ASN A 13 3.97 10.59 -12.10
N GLY A 14 2.82 11.22 -11.92
CA GLY A 14 1.60 10.99 -12.71
C GLY A 14 0.78 9.77 -12.28
N THR A 15 1.17 9.01 -11.24
CA THR A 15 0.37 7.86 -10.75
C THR A 15 -0.92 8.30 -10.09
N ALA A 16 -0.90 9.42 -9.37
CA ALA A 16 -2.07 9.97 -8.72
C ALA A 16 -3.15 10.39 -9.73
N GLU A 17 -2.78 11.10 -10.78
CA GLU A 17 -3.69 11.50 -11.86
C GLU A 17 -4.13 10.29 -12.68
N ALA A 18 -3.25 9.31 -12.89
CA ALA A 18 -3.60 8.07 -13.59
C ALA A 18 -4.69 7.29 -12.83
N ALA A 19 -4.62 7.26 -11.50
CA ALA A 19 -5.63 6.63 -10.66
C ALA A 19 -7.02 7.26 -10.86
N ILE A 20 -7.10 8.61 -10.93
CA ILE A 20 -8.36 9.31 -11.23
C ILE A 20 -8.88 8.93 -12.61
N ARG A 21 -8.01 8.87 -13.63
CA ARG A 21 -8.43 8.50 -14.99
C ARG A 21 -8.98 7.09 -15.11
N LEU A 22 -8.49 6.16 -14.27
CA LEU A 22 -8.93 4.77 -14.24
C LEU A 22 -10.29 4.57 -13.57
N ALA A 23 -10.66 5.44 -12.63
CA ALA A 23 -11.96 5.37 -11.98
C ALA A 23 -13.07 5.78 -12.96
N LYS A 24 -14.23 5.14 -12.84
CA LYS A 24 -15.44 5.60 -13.52
C LYS A 24 -16.00 6.86 -12.84
N SER A 25 -16.87 7.61 -13.51
CA SER A 25 -17.63 8.69 -12.88
C SER A 25 -18.46 8.17 -11.72
N GLY A 26 -18.47 8.86 -10.59
CA GLY A 26 -19.07 8.40 -9.33
C GLY A 26 -18.26 7.31 -8.61
N GLY A 27 -17.06 7.00 -9.08
CA GLY A 27 -16.19 6.00 -8.46
C GLY A 27 -15.40 6.54 -7.28
N CYS A 28 -14.56 5.67 -6.70
CA CYS A 28 -13.73 6.01 -5.54
C CYS A 28 -12.24 5.75 -5.82
N VAL A 29 -11.38 6.64 -5.36
CA VAL A 29 -9.92 6.45 -5.38
C VAL A 29 -9.37 6.63 -3.97
N ALA A 30 -8.74 5.59 -3.43
CA ALA A 30 -8.07 5.61 -2.15
C ALA A 30 -6.56 5.73 -2.34
N TYR A 31 -5.98 6.77 -1.79
CA TYR A 31 -4.54 7.04 -1.84
C TYR A 31 -3.87 6.57 -0.56
N MET A 32 -2.80 5.78 -0.69
CA MET A 32 -2.08 5.21 0.44
C MET A 32 -0.80 5.98 0.81
N ASN A 33 -0.25 6.75 -0.14
CA ASN A 33 1.05 7.40 0.02
C ASN A 33 1.03 8.91 -0.23
N ASN A 34 0.00 9.42 -0.90
CA ASN A 34 -0.11 10.82 -1.30
C ASN A 34 -1.52 11.35 -1.06
N GLU A 35 -1.64 12.66 -0.91
CA GLU A 35 -2.93 13.33 -1.05
C GLU A 35 -3.45 13.21 -2.49
N PRO A 36 -4.78 13.24 -2.68
CA PRO A 36 -5.37 13.32 -4.01
C PRO A 36 -4.83 14.52 -4.80
N PRO A 37 -4.64 14.40 -6.11
CA PRO A 37 -4.22 15.53 -6.93
C PRO A 37 -5.32 16.58 -7.03
N ASP A 38 -4.95 17.85 -7.11
CA ASP A 38 -5.89 18.94 -7.35
C ASP A 38 -6.12 19.09 -8.87
N ILE A 39 -7.05 18.30 -9.39
CA ILE A 39 -7.43 18.33 -10.82
C ILE A 39 -8.94 18.40 -10.99
N PRO A 40 -9.43 19.07 -12.06
CA PRO A 40 -10.86 19.25 -12.31
C PRO A 40 -11.65 17.95 -12.42
N ASP A 41 -11.06 16.90 -12.97
CA ASP A 41 -11.67 15.60 -13.21
C ASP A 41 -12.35 15.01 -11.95
N ILE A 42 -11.82 15.31 -10.75
CA ILE A 42 -12.37 14.81 -9.49
C ILE A 42 -13.80 15.33 -9.31
N ASN A 43 -14.00 16.63 -9.47
CA ASN A 43 -15.30 17.27 -9.31
C ASN A 43 -16.21 17.03 -10.53
N GLU A 44 -15.67 17.17 -11.73
CA GLU A 44 -16.44 17.02 -12.98
C GLU A 44 -17.01 15.61 -13.16
N ARG A 45 -16.32 14.61 -12.63
CA ARG A 45 -16.71 13.20 -12.72
C ARG A 45 -17.27 12.63 -11.41
N ASP A 46 -17.47 13.48 -10.40
CA ASP A 46 -17.99 13.10 -9.07
C ASP A 46 -17.19 11.93 -8.45
N ILE A 47 -15.86 12.01 -8.52
CA ILE A 47 -14.97 10.98 -7.98
C ILE A 47 -14.70 11.26 -6.50
N LYS A 48 -14.94 10.28 -5.65
CA LYS A 48 -14.56 10.34 -4.25
C LYS A 48 -13.08 9.97 -4.12
N ALA A 49 -12.21 10.97 -3.94
CA ALA A 49 -10.77 10.80 -3.80
C ALA A 49 -10.34 11.11 -2.37
N GLU A 50 -9.74 10.16 -1.67
CA GLU A 50 -9.34 10.31 -0.26
C GLU A 50 -7.96 9.73 0.00
N PHE A 51 -7.16 10.43 0.83
CA PHE A 51 -5.95 9.88 1.42
C PHE A 51 -6.31 9.04 2.66
N ILE A 52 -5.82 7.82 2.71
CA ILE A 52 -6.05 6.91 3.83
C ILE A 52 -4.98 7.17 4.90
N HIS A 53 -5.33 7.93 5.91
CA HIS A 53 -4.47 8.18 7.05
C HIS A 53 -4.36 6.92 7.91
N HIS A 54 -3.17 6.36 8.01
CA HIS A 54 -2.91 5.26 8.93
C HIS A 54 -2.51 5.79 10.31
N ARG A 55 -2.94 5.08 11.33
CA ARG A 55 -2.64 5.38 12.72
C ARG A 55 -2.30 4.10 13.47
N PRO A 56 -1.50 4.17 14.55
CA PRO A 56 -1.34 3.04 15.45
C PRO A 56 -2.69 2.63 16.05
N ASP A 57 -3.07 1.38 15.86
CA ASP A 57 -4.35 0.84 16.36
C ASP A 57 -4.16 -0.62 16.78
N GLY A 58 -3.98 -0.84 18.08
CA GLY A 58 -3.76 -2.18 18.63
C GLY A 58 -4.99 -3.09 18.51
N VAL A 59 -6.20 -2.53 18.52
CA VAL A 59 -7.44 -3.32 18.38
C VAL A 59 -7.55 -3.85 16.95
N MET A 60 -7.30 -2.99 15.96
CA MET A 60 -7.29 -3.38 14.56
C MET A 60 -6.18 -4.39 14.26
N LEU A 61 -4.98 -4.18 14.82
CA LEU A 61 -3.86 -5.12 14.67
C LEU A 61 -4.23 -6.50 15.23
N LYS A 62 -4.85 -6.55 16.43
CA LYS A 62 -5.32 -7.81 17.00
C LYS A 62 -6.34 -8.50 16.08
N ALA A 63 -7.31 -7.77 15.55
CA ALA A 63 -8.30 -8.33 14.63
C ALA A 63 -7.64 -8.93 13.38
N LEU A 64 -6.62 -8.27 12.82
CA LEU A 64 -5.84 -8.81 11.70
C LEU A 64 -5.10 -10.10 12.07
N VAL A 65 -4.46 -10.14 13.26
CA VAL A 65 -3.78 -11.34 13.75
C VAL A 65 -4.75 -12.50 13.92
N ASP A 66 -5.94 -12.25 14.46
CA ASP A 66 -6.98 -13.27 14.62
C ASP A 66 -7.44 -13.84 13.26
N LEU A 67 -7.51 -13.01 12.21
CA LEU A 67 -7.82 -13.46 10.85
C LEU A 67 -6.71 -14.35 10.27
N PHE A 68 -5.45 -14.06 10.54
CA PHE A 68 -4.34 -14.95 10.18
C PHE A 68 -4.42 -16.29 10.92
N ALA A 69 -4.72 -16.27 12.22
CA ALA A 69 -4.83 -17.47 13.05
C ALA A 69 -5.88 -18.45 12.55
N VAL A 70 -6.98 -17.96 11.96
CA VAL A 70 -8.04 -18.80 11.38
C VAL A 70 -7.89 -18.98 9.86
N SER A 71 -6.73 -18.71 9.31
CA SER A 71 -6.38 -18.88 7.88
C SER A 71 -7.29 -18.14 6.89
N LYS A 72 -7.96 -17.08 7.35
CA LYS A 72 -8.73 -16.18 6.47
C LYS A 72 -7.86 -15.16 5.74
N LEU A 73 -6.64 -14.95 6.21
CA LEU A 73 -5.61 -14.16 5.54
C LEU A 73 -4.34 -15.00 5.38
N THR A 74 -3.67 -14.79 4.27
CA THR A 74 -2.38 -15.45 3.99
C THR A 74 -1.23 -14.49 4.28
N ILE A 75 -0.25 -14.97 5.05
CA ILE A 75 0.98 -14.21 5.29
C ILE A 75 1.73 -14.02 3.96
N PRO A 76 2.17 -12.81 3.60
CA PRO A 76 2.96 -12.59 2.41
C PRO A 76 4.29 -13.33 2.49
N HIS A 77 4.93 -13.56 1.34
CA HIS A 77 6.27 -14.14 1.31
C HIS A 77 7.24 -13.30 2.15
N ILE A 78 7.98 -13.95 3.04
CA ILE A 78 8.96 -13.29 3.92
C ILE A 78 10.36 -13.77 3.50
N LYS A 79 11.20 -12.81 3.07
CA LYS A 79 12.63 -13.04 2.88
C LYS A 79 13.36 -12.61 4.15
N LYS A 80 13.91 -13.57 4.87
CA LYS A 80 14.71 -13.31 6.07
C LYS A 80 16.15 -13.04 5.68
N MET A 81 16.76 -12.04 6.31
CA MET A 81 18.16 -11.68 6.13
C MET A 81 18.79 -11.38 7.49
N PRO A 82 20.05 -11.79 7.73
CA PRO A 82 20.76 -11.42 8.95
C PRO A 82 20.92 -9.89 9.07
N LEU A 83 20.90 -9.36 10.29
CA LEU A 83 21.01 -7.92 10.53
C LEU A 83 22.26 -7.28 9.90
N HIS A 84 23.40 -7.99 9.90
CA HIS A 84 24.65 -7.48 9.30
C HIS A 84 24.56 -7.29 7.78
N LEU A 85 23.53 -7.87 7.10
CA LEU A 85 23.25 -7.67 5.68
C LEU A 85 22.20 -6.56 5.44
N ALA A 86 21.94 -5.70 6.41
CA ALA A 86 20.94 -4.61 6.28
C ALA A 86 21.18 -3.73 5.04
N ALA A 87 22.45 -3.42 4.71
CA ALA A 87 22.77 -2.63 3.52
C ALA A 87 22.36 -3.34 2.21
N GLU A 88 22.47 -4.66 2.15
CA GLU A 88 22.01 -5.45 1.00
C GLU A 88 20.48 -5.51 0.97
N ALA A 89 19.84 -5.66 2.12
CA ALA A 89 18.38 -5.61 2.23
C ALA A 89 17.82 -4.28 1.71
N HIS A 90 18.46 -3.16 2.04
CA HIS A 90 18.10 -1.84 1.50
C HIS A 90 18.22 -1.79 -0.03
N ARG A 91 19.36 -2.21 -0.60
CA ARG A 91 19.54 -2.25 -2.06
C ARG A 91 18.46 -3.10 -2.74
N LEU A 92 18.10 -4.23 -2.13
CA LEU A 92 17.05 -5.11 -2.65
C LEU A 92 15.67 -4.41 -2.61
N SER A 93 15.37 -3.73 -1.50
CA SER A 93 14.12 -2.98 -1.34
C SER A 93 14.01 -1.83 -2.34
N GLU A 94 15.11 -1.09 -2.58
CA GLU A 94 15.18 0.03 -3.52
C GLU A 94 14.91 -0.37 -4.98
N THR A 95 15.08 -1.64 -5.33
CA THR A 95 14.72 -2.12 -6.68
C THR A 95 13.23 -1.97 -7.01
N GLY A 96 12.38 -1.83 -5.98
CA GLY A 96 10.92 -1.80 -6.14
C GLY A 96 10.31 -3.13 -6.62
N ARG A 97 11.10 -4.20 -6.70
CA ARG A 97 10.69 -5.51 -7.23
C ARG A 97 10.63 -6.62 -6.18
N THR A 98 10.79 -6.26 -4.92
CA THR A 98 10.71 -7.23 -3.83
C THR A 98 9.29 -7.76 -3.68
N ARG A 99 9.12 -9.07 -3.84
CA ARG A 99 7.85 -9.72 -3.56
C ARG A 99 7.72 -10.03 -2.07
N GLY A 100 6.68 -9.50 -1.44
CA GLY A 100 6.44 -9.72 -0.01
C GLY A 100 7.28 -8.78 0.87
N LYS A 101 7.82 -9.30 1.96
CA LYS A 101 8.56 -8.53 2.98
C LYS A 101 9.98 -9.01 3.15
N ILE A 102 10.92 -8.08 3.34
CA ILE A 102 12.26 -8.37 3.83
C ILE A 102 12.26 -8.13 5.33
N VAL A 103 12.69 -9.13 6.09
CA VAL A 103 12.78 -9.06 7.55
C VAL A 103 14.23 -9.27 7.95
N LEU A 104 14.78 -8.36 8.76
CA LEU A 104 16.11 -8.52 9.33
C LEU A 104 16.00 -9.33 10.63
N GLU A 105 16.71 -10.44 10.67
CA GLU A 105 16.80 -11.27 11.87
C GLU A 105 17.92 -10.77 12.77
N ILE A 106 17.56 -10.42 13.99
CA ILE A 106 18.52 -10.15 15.06
C ILE A 106 18.83 -11.51 15.68
N GLN A 107 20.08 -11.95 15.58
CA GLN A 107 20.50 -13.17 16.24
C GLN A 107 20.45 -12.92 17.75
N ASP A 108 19.88 -13.87 18.48
CA ASP A 108 19.98 -13.86 19.95
C ASP A 108 21.47 -13.89 20.32
N MET A 109 21.85 -12.95 21.17
CA MET A 109 23.20 -12.90 21.71
C MET A 109 23.43 -14.04 22.72
#